data_2a316bd97b6a055593732f64ad5c550e
#
_entry.id   2a316bd97b6a055593732f64ad5c550e
#
_cell.length_a   1.000
_cell.length_b   1.000
_cell.length_c   1.000
_cell.angle_alpha   90.00
_cell.angle_beta   90.00
_cell.angle_gamma   90.00
#
_symmetry.space_group_name_H-M   'P 1'
#
loop_
_entity.id
_entity.type
_entity.pdbx_description
1 polymer ?
#
loop_
_entity_poly.entity_id
_entity_poly.type
_entity_poly.pdbx_seq_one_letter_code
_entity_poly.pdbx_strand_id
1 'polypeptide(L)'
;MRKIKGIVITTLLLAFASGPEGSAQQTGIGYKPATDADSKKTILLKDFQPEPALHASVHEIPRAKFPVIDVHTHTNDAVGIGDRVDPKEMVARMDRLNIKTIVILTGMWGDKLQTIIDNMVKPYPGRFVVFTQFDWSKINDPNFSQLMVRQIDDSVARGARGLKVLKELGLGVRDSTGKLILIDDSRLDPAWEECGRLGIPVFIHVADPEAFFHPIDARNERYEELIEHPDWSFYGRQFPSLQELVAQRDRMFAKHPRTMFVALHFGSWPENLDFVEQTLQKFPNVMIETGAREAELGRQPRRTREIFMTYSDRIMFGTDEGAGEAMYQNYFRWLETKDEYFPYAQYPLQGRWMIYGLGLPDDVLEKVYHGNAEALFARFKGGGNN
;
A
#
# COMPACT_ATOMS: atom_id res chain seq x y z
N MET A 1 -71.31 -26.10 19.31
CA MET A 1 -70.94 -27.53 19.39
C MET A 1 -70.04 -27.90 18.23
N ARG A 2 -68.78 -28.02 18.43
CA ARG A 2 -67.80 -28.74 17.55
C ARG A 2 -66.68 -29.27 18.43
N LYS A 3 -66.56 -30.57 18.44
CA LYS A 3 -65.59 -31.32 19.26
C LYS A 3 -64.15 -31.15 18.69
N ILE A 4 -63.25 -30.78 19.56
CA ILE A 4 -61.78 -30.77 19.26
C ILE A 4 -61.29 -32.16 19.63
N LYS A 5 -60.73 -32.88 18.63
CA LYS A 5 -60.05 -34.17 18.80
C LYS A 5 -58.64 -33.93 19.30
N GLY A 6 -58.32 -34.50 20.45
CA GLY A 6 -56.97 -34.48 20.99
C GLY A 6 -56.01 -35.32 20.14
N ILE A 7 -54.83 -34.77 19.90
CA ILE A 7 -53.67 -35.47 19.30
C ILE A 7 -52.88 -36.06 20.46
N VAL A 8 -52.75 -37.36 20.50
CA VAL A 8 -51.90 -38.09 21.43
C VAL A 8 -50.49 -38.07 20.79
N ILE A 9 -49.56 -37.40 21.44
CA ILE A 9 -48.14 -37.48 21.07
C ILE A 9 -47.55 -38.69 21.78
N THR A 10 -47.27 -39.74 21.01
CA THR A 10 -46.54 -40.90 21.47
C THR A 10 -45.04 -40.60 21.48
N THR A 11 -44.51 -40.43 22.66
CA THR A 11 -43.05 -40.23 22.85
C THR A 11 -42.35 -41.59 22.61
N LEU A 12 -41.63 -41.70 21.49
CA LEU A 12 -40.81 -42.87 21.20
C LEU A 12 -39.48 -42.72 21.96
N LEU A 13 -39.30 -43.46 23.04
CA LEU A 13 -38.01 -43.61 23.72
C LEU A 13 -37.11 -44.48 22.83
N LEU A 14 -36.16 -43.87 22.16
CA LEU A 14 -35.06 -44.59 21.54
C LEU A 14 -34.02 -44.96 22.62
N ALA A 15 -34.01 -46.22 23.00
CA ALA A 15 -32.93 -46.78 23.79
C ALA A 15 -31.65 -46.86 22.92
N PHE A 16 -30.67 -46.04 23.25
CA PHE A 16 -29.32 -46.22 22.69
C PHE A 16 -28.71 -47.46 23.34
N ALA A 17 -28.62 -48.53 22.56
CA ALA A 17 -27.77 -49.64 22.86
C ALA A 17 -26.31 -49.20 22.67
N SER A 18 -25.54 -49.16 23.75
CA SER A 18 -24.08 -49.04 23.72
C SER A 18 -23.49 -50.30 23.08
N GLY A 19 -23.25 -50.24 21.76
CA GLY A 19 -22.40 -51.20 21.07
C GLY A 19 -20.92 -50.87 21.36
N PRO A 20 -20.07 -51.89 21.30
CA PRO A 20 -18.65 -51.66 21.59
C PRO A 20 -18.08 -50.62 20.64
N GLU A 21 -17.30 -49.69 21.20
CA GLU A 21 -16.50 -48.70 20.45
C GLU A 21 -15.60 -49.45 19.46
N GLY A 22 -16.05 -49.56 18.25
CA GLY A 22 -15.22 -49.93 17.12
C GLY A 22 -14.29 -48.75 16.86
N SER A 23 -13.04 -48.89 17.24
CA SER A 23 -11.99 -47.98 16.83
C SER A 23 -12.05 -47.85 15.31
N ALA A 24 -12.50 -46.71 14.81
CA ALA A 24 -12.31 -46.34 13.43
C ALA A 24 -10.79 -46.38 13.17
N GLN A 25 -10.32 -47.41 12.55
CA GLN A 25 -8.98 -47.43 11.97
C GLN A 25 -8.93 -46.28 10.96
N GLN A 26 -8.32 -45.18 11.37
CA GLN A 26 -7.81 -44.19 10.44
C GLN A 26 -6.81 -44.94 9.54
N THR A 27 -7.23 -45.30 8.35
CA THR A 27 -6.31 -45.65 7.25
C THR A 27 -5.67 -44.35 6.75
N GLY A 28 -5.06 -43.61 7.65
CA GLY A 28 -4.14 -42.51 7.35
C GLY A 28 -2.80 -43.15 7.03
N ILE A 29 -2.21 -42.76 5.94
CA ILE A 29 -0.80 -42.92 5.62
C ILE A 29 -0.03 -42.81 6.92
N GLY A 30 0.65 -43.87 7.34
CA GLY A 30 1.22 -44.02 8.68
C GLY A 30 2.26 -42.96 9.00
N TYR A 31 1.80 -41.85 9.50
CA TYR A 31 2.64 -40.85 10.14
C TYR A 31 3.03 -41.40 11.51
N LYS A 32 4.17 -42.07 11.58
CA LYS A 32 4.79 -42.33 12.87
C LYS A 32 5.25 -41.02 13.43
N PRO A 33 4.72 -40.55 14.58
CA PRO A 33 5.30 -39.40 15.25
C PRO A 33 6.79 -39.66 15.43
N ALA A 34 7.64 -38.76 15.05
CA ALA A 34 9.07 -38.91 15.28
C ALA A 34 9.28 -39.14 16.79
N THR A 35 9.88 -40.26 17.13
CA THR A 35 10.20 -40.68 18.51
C THR A 35 11.14 -39.71 19.24
N ASP A 36 11.57 -38.63 18.54
CA ASP A 36 12.46 -37.58 18.98
C ASP A 36 11.80 -36.18 18.86
N ALA A 37 10.46 -36.16 19.09
CA ALA A 37 9.67 -34.93 18.90
C ALA A 37 10.11 -33.75 19.81
N ASP A 38 10.68 -34.02 20.97
CA ASP A 38 11.06 -32.96 21.91
C ASP A 38 12.37 -32.27 21.52
N SER A 39 13.34 -32.99 20.93
CA SER A 39 14.57 -32.36 20.42
C SER A 39 14.32 -31.44 19.23
N LYS A 40 13.22 -31.64 18.50
CA LYS A 40 12.80 -30.82 17.33
C LYS A 40 11.94 -29.65 17.67
N LYS A 41 11.45 -29.56 18.93
CA LYS A 41 10.71 -28.38 19.43
C LYS A 41 11.60 -27.18 19.74
N THR A 42 12.89 -27.28 19.50
CA THR A 42 13.90 -26.26 19.80
C THR A 42 14.32 -25.42 18.61
N ILE A 43 13.68 -25.59 17.43
CA ILE A 43 13.94 -24.71 16.30
C ILE A 43 13.48 -23.30 16.66
N LEU A 44 14.41 -22.36 16.63
CA LEU A 44 14.07 -20.95 16.86
C LEU A 44 13.28 -20.39 15.66
N LEU A 45 12.40 -19.45 15.93
CA LEU A 45 11.58 -18.84 14.89
C LEU A 45 12.44 -18.30 13.71
N LYS A 46 13.57 -17.66 14.00
CA LYS A 46 14.51 -17.13 13.00
C LYS A 46 15.13 -18.23 12.11
N ASP A 47 15.18 -19.48 12.58
CA ASP A 47 15.77 -20.61 11.88
C ASP A 47 14.70 -21.48 11.17
N PHE A 48 13.42 -21.15 11.37
CA PHE A 48 12.29 -21.83 10.77
C PHE A 48 11.96 -21.22 9.41
N GLN A 49 12.50 -21.79 8.34
CA GLN A 49 12.31 -21.37 6.95
C GLN A 49 11.75 -22.55 6.14
N PRO A 50 10.43 -22.81 6.24
CA PRO A 50 9.81 -23.92 5.55
C PRO A 50 9.81 -23.69 4.03
N GLU A 51 10.22 -24.71 3.29
CA GLU A 51 10.06 -24.77 1.84
C GLU A 51 8.72 -25.43 1.50
N PRO A 52 7.90 -24.84 0.62
CA PRO A 52 6.64 -25.45 0.21
C PRO A 52 6.92 -26.71 -0.63
N ALA A 53 6.22 -27.79 -0.29
CA ALA A 53 6.23 -29.01 -1.10
C ALA A 53 5.23 -28.96 -2.29
N LEU A 54 4.68 -27.78 -2.56
CA LEU A 54 3.72 -27.55 -3.62
C LEU A 54 4.43 -27.49 -4.99
N HIS A 55 3.91 -28.22 -5.96
CA HIS A 55 4.36 -28.16 -7.35
C HIS A 55 3.44 -27.24 -8.15
N ALA A 56 3.55 -25.94 -7.92
CA ALA A 56 2.81 -24.92 -8.66
C ALA A 56 3.54 -24.48 -9.93
N SER A 57 2.81 -23.99 -10.90
CA SER A 57 3.39 -23.33 -12.08
C SER A 57 4.15 -22.06 -11.66
N VAL A 58 5.27 -21.81 -12.31
CA VAL A 58 6.09 -20.61 -12.12
C VAL A 58 6.23 -19.91 -13.45
N HIS A 59 5.75 -18.66 -13.52
CA HIS A 59 5.91 -17.82 -14.69
C HIS A 59 6.83 -16.65 -14.32
N GLU A 60 8.01 -16.62 -14.90
CA GLU A 60 8.90 -15.47 -14.80
C GLU A 60 8.42 -14.38 -15.74
N ILE A 61 8.26 -13.17 -15.23
CA ILE A 61 7.87 -11.98 -16.00
C ILE A 61 9.02 -10.98 -15.95
N PRO A 62 10.03 -11.14 -16.82
CA PRO A 62 11.23 -10.31 -16.78
C PRO A 62 10.97 -8.85 -17.20
N ARG A 63 9.82 -8.58 -17.84
CA ARG A 63 9.45 -7.30 -18.40
C ARG A 63 7.94 -7.13 -18.39
N ALA A 64 7.43 -5.98 -17.96
CA ALA A 64 6.00 -5.68 -17.99
C ALA A 64 5.42 -5.77 -19.41
N LYS A 65 4.20 -6.30 -19.51
CA LYS A 65 3.47 -6.45 -20.78
C LYS A 65 3.18 -5.12 -21.46
N PHE A 66 2.83 -4.11 -20.69
CA PHE A 66 2.57 -2.73 -21.16
C PHE A 66 3.58 -1.77 -20.53
N PRO A 67 3.77 -0.54 -21.09
CA PRO A 67 4.58 0.49 -20.44
C PRO A 67 4.07 0.77 -19.03
N VAL A 68 4.99 0.99 -18.08
CA VAL A 68 4.64 1.22 -16.67
C VAL A 68 5.01 2.64 -16.26
N ILE A 69 4.12 3.30 -15.54
CA ILE A 69 4.43 4.48 -14.73
C ILE A 69 4.37 4.05 -13.28
N ASP A 70 5.54 3.98 -12.63
CA ASP A 70 5.60 3.76 -11.19
C ASP A 70 5.37 5.08 -10.48
N VAL A 71 4.18 5.22 -9.89
CA VAL A 71 3.76 6.49 -9.28
C VAL A 71 4.28 6.68 -7.85
N HIS A 72 4.93 5.66 -7.26
CA HIS A 72 5.39 5.72 -5.89
C HIS A 72 6.78 5.13 -5.73
N THR A 73 7.80 5.99 -5.77
CA THR A 73 9.18 5.61 -5.51
C THR A 73 9.89 6.63 -4.62
N HIS A 74 11.00 6.18 -4.05
CA HIS A 74 11.94 7.01 -3.29
C HIS A 74 13.34 7.02 -3.91
N THR A 75 13.48 6.58 -5.13
CA THR A 75 14.77 6.48 -5.83
C THR A 75 15.41 7.86 -6.04
N ASN A 76 16.68 7.98 -5.63
CA ASN A 76 17.46 9.23 -5.71
C ASN A 76 16.75 10.45 -5.11
N ASP A 77 15.91 10.24 -4.13
CA ASP A 77 15.19 11.31 -3.46
C ASP A 77 16.11 12.26 -2.66
N ALA A 78 15.58 13.43 -2.30
CA ALA A 78 16.31 14.42 -1.52
C ALA A 78 16.32 14.13 -0.01
N VAL A 79 15.48 13.21 0.45
CA VAL A 79 15.40 12.78 1.87
C VAL A 79 16.48 11.75 2.17
N GLY A 80 16.87 10.95 1.20
CA GLY A 80 17.92 9.93 1.33
C GLY A 80 17.41 8.60 1.89
N ILE A 81 16.11 8.32 1.77
CA ILE A 81 15.51 7.03 2.15
C ILE A 81 15.49 6.04 0.98
N GLY A 82 15.63 6.53 -0.26
CA GLY A 82 15.62 5.71 -1.46
C GLY A 82 17.00 5.27 -1.93
N ASP A 83 17.02 4.34 -2.87
CA ASP A 83 18.24 3.86 -3.50
C ASP A 83 18.98 4.97 -4.25
N ARG A 84 20.31 5.00 -4.12
CA ARG A 84 21.18 5.87 -4.87
C ARG A 84 21.73 5.14 -6.10
N VAL A 85 21.19 5.49 -7.26
CA VAL A 85 21.55 4.86 -8.54
C VAL A 85 21.96 5.96 -9.52
N ASP A 86 22.94 5.67 -10.38
CA ASP A 86 23.24 6.55 -11.50
C ASP A 86 22.01 6.70 -12.40
N PRO A 87 21.57 7.92 -12.73
CA PRO A 87 20.34 8.11 -13.51
C PRO A 87 20.39 7.44 -14.90
N LYS A 88 21.57 7.33 -15.51
CA LYS A 88 21.74 6.64 -16.80
C LYS A 88 21.54 5.13 -16.65
N GLU A 89 22.11 4.53 -15.60
CA GLU A 89 21.93 3.11 -15.31
C GLU A 89 20.47 2.81 -14.97
N MET A 90 19.82 3.72 -14.23
CA MET A 90 18.41 3.61 -13.91
C MET A 90 17.54 3.63 -15.17
N VAL A 91 17.76 4.58 -16.08
CA VAL A 91 17.02 4.63 -17.36
C VAL A 91 17.24 3.36 -18.17
N ALA A 92 18.46 2.84 -18.23
CA ALA A 92 18.75 1.58 -18.91
C ALA A 92 17.98 0.39 -18.26
N ARG A 93 17.84 0.37 -16.94
CA ARG A 93 17.03 -0.62 -16.21
C ARG A 93 15.55 -0.46 -16.52
N MET A 94 15.04 0.76 -16.47
CA MET A 94 13.66 1.08 -16.85
C MET A 94 13.34 0.58 -18.27
N ASP A 95 14.25 0.76 -19.22
CA ASP A 95 14.06 0.30 -20.61
C ASP A 95 13.96 -1.23 -20.68
N ARG A 96 14.78 -1.95 -19.92
CA ARG A 96 14.71 -3.43 -19.86
C ARG A 96 13.39 -3.91 -19.29
N LEU A 97 12.89 -3.25 -18.26
CA LEU A 97 11.67 -3.61 -17.52
C LEU A 97 10.37 -3.07 -18.14
N ASN A 98 10.43 -2.26 -19.19
CA ASN A 98 9.30 -1.53 -19.78
C ASN A 98 8.71 -0.45 -18.86
N ILE A 99 9.54 0.14 -18.00
CA ILE A 99 9.13 1.26 -17.16
C ILE A 99 9.31 2.56 -17.95
N LYS A 100 8.22 3.24 -18.22
CA LYS A 100 8.18 4.51 -18.95
C LYS A 100 8.63 5.68 -18.07
N THR A 101 8.06 5.76 -16.88
CA THR A 101 8.27 6.90 -15.96
C THR A 101 8.34 6.40 -14.52
N ILE A 102 9.20 7.01 -13.74
CA ILE A 102 9.29 6.86 -12.27
C ILE A 102 8.93 8.19 -11.62
N VAL A 103 8.06 8.16 -10.61
CA VAL A 103 7.67 9.32 -9.81
C VAL A 103 8.42 9.30 -8.48
N ILE A 104 9.30 10.27 -8.28
CA ILE A 104 10.06 10.46 -7.04
C ILE A 104 9.21 11.30 -6.09
N LEU A 105 8.66 10.68 -5.05
CA LEU A 105 7.72 11.35 -4.15
C LEU A 105 8.39 12.27 -3.11
N THR A 106 9.66 12.09 -2.82
CA THR A 106 10.37 12.81 -1.75
C THR A 106 11.37 13.83 -2.28
N GLY A 107 10.91 14.71 -3.17
CA GLY A 107 11.73 15.75 -3.78
C GLY A 107 12.08 16.93 -2.87
N MET A 108 11.49 17.02 -1.68
CA MET A 108 11.61 18.19 -0.79
C MET A 108 11.11 19.47 -1.46
N TRP A 109 11.82 20.59 -1.28
CA TRP A 109 11.52 21.90 -1.86
C TRP A 109 12.79 22.71 -2.06
N GLY A 110 12.69 23.87 -2.67
CA GLY A 110 13.80 24.81 -2.85
C GLY A 110 14.98 24.18 -3.61
N ASP A 111 16.20 24.37 -3.11
CA ASP A 111 17.42 23.92 -3.79
C ASP A 111 17.57 22.40 -3.84
N LYS A 112 17.02 21.65 -2.86
CA LYS A 112 17.01 20.19 -2.89
C LYS A 112 16.16 19.67 -4.05
N LEU A 113 14.97 20.22 -4.21
CA LEU A 113 14.09 19.93 -5.34
C LEU A 113 14.76 20.29 -6.67
N GLN A 114 15.37 21.48 -6.74
CA GLN A 114 16.08 21.95 -7.94
C GLN A 114 17.20 20.98 -8.34
N THR A 115 17.94 20.45 -7.36
CA THR A 115 19.02 19.48 -7.61
C THR A 115 18.50 18.21 -8.28
N ILE A 116 17.35 17.66 -7.82
CA ILE A 116 16.75 16.48 -8.46
C ILE A 116 16.28 16.81 -9.87
N ILE A 117 15.65 17.96 -10.04
CA ILE A 117 15.19 18.41 -11.37
C ILE A 117 16.35 18.54 -12.34
N ASP A 118 17.45 19.15 -11.92
CA ASP A 118 18.61 19.37 -12.78
C ASP A 118 19.37 18.09 -13.11
N ASN A 119 19.42 17.12 -12.17
CA ASN A 119 20.20 15.88 -12.35
C ASN A 119 19.39 14.74 -12.98
N MET A 120 18.07 14.74 -12.86
CA MET A 120 17.23 13.63 -13.30
C MET A 120 16.15 14.05 -14.30
N VAL A 121 15.33 15.05 -13.96
CA VAL A 121 14.15 15.38 -14.77
C VAL A 121 14.56 16.03 -16.10
N LYS A 122 15.43 17.05 -16.06
CA LYS A 122 15.86 17.78 -17.26
C LYS A 122 16.70 16.93 -18.22
N PRO A 123 17.70 16.14 -17.75
CA PRO A 123 18.52 15.31 -18.65
C PRO A 123 17.75 14.13 -19.28
N TYR A 124 16.66 13.68 -18.64
CA TYR A 124 15.88 12.52 -19.08
C TYR A 124 14.39 12.85 -19.19
N PRO A 125 13.98 13.70 -20.16
CA PRO A 125 12.59 14.14 -20.31
C PRO A 125 11.61 12.95 -20.37
N GLY A 126 10.53 13.02 -19.59
CA GLY A 126 9.50 11.99 -19.54
C GLY A 126 9.85 10.73 -18.74
N ARG A 127 11.09 10.59 -18.27
CA ARG A 127 11.51 9.41 -17.50
C ARG A 127 11.32 9.59 -16.00
N PHE A 128 11.39 10.81 -15.51
CA PHE A 128 11.24 11.12 -14.09
C PHE A 128 10.25 12.25 -13.88
N VAL A 129 9.43 12.10 -12.85
CA VAL A 129 8.55 13.11 -12.28
C VAL A 129 8.93 13.28 -10.81
N VAL A 130 8.92 14.51 -10.30
CA VAL A 130 9.25 14.77 -8.91
C VAL A 130 8.13 15.52 -8.21
N PHE A 131 7.89 15.15 -6.95
CA PHE A 131 6.89 15.78 -6.07
C PHE A 131 7.57 16.62 -5.00
N THR A 132 6.90 17.71 -4.60
CA THR A 132 7.29 18.50 -3.43
C THR A 132 6.70 17.94 -2.13
N GLN A 133 7.16 18.44 -0.99
CA GLN A 133 6.69 18.08 0.35
C GLN A 133 6.49 19.35 1.18
N PHE A 134 5.86 19.25 2.37
CA PHE A 134 5.74 20.36 3.31
C PHE A 134 7.02 20.60 4.12
N ASP A 135 7.33 21.88 4.38
CA ASP A 135 8.30 22.29 5.40
C ASP A 135 7.65 22.34 6.79
N TRP A 136 7.61 21.19 7.45
CA TRP A 136 7.05 21.10 8.81
C TRP A 136 7.78 21.93 9.86
N SER A 137 9.00 22.42 9.59
CA SER A 137 9.71 23.33 10.51
C SER A 137 8.97 24.64 10.73
N LYS A 138 8.05 24.99 9.83
CA LYS A 138 7.23 26.21 9.87
C LYS A 138 5.89 26.02 10.55
N ILE A 139 5.54 24.84 11.08
CA ILE A 139 4.20 24.53 11.61
C ILE A 139 3.71 25.49 12.69
N ASN A 140 4.62 26.13 13.42
CA ASN A 140 4.33 27.11 14.46
C ASN A 140 4.35 28.56 14.00
N ASP A 141 4.63 28.83 12.71
CA ASP A 141 4.57 30.15 12.16
C ASP A 141 3.10 30.60 12.02
N PRO A 142 2.72 31.80 12.48
CA PRO A 142 1.35 32.31 12.31
C PRO A 142 0.88 32.35 10.86
N ASN A 143 1.81 32.43 9.90
CA ASN A 143 1.53 32.46 8.48
C ASN A 143 1.76 31.08 7.82
N PHE A 144 1.80 29.99 8.58
CA PHE A 144 2.12 28.64 8.06
C PHE A 144 1.34 28.29 6.79
N SER A 145 0.02 28.52 6.78
CA SER A 145 -0.83 28.23 5.61
C SER A 145 -0.34 28.95 4.34
N GLN A 146 -0.04 30.25 4.45
CA GLN A 146 0.43 31.05 3.32
C GLN A 146 1.87 30.68 2.92
N LEU A 147 2.70 30.27 3.87
CA LEU A 147 4.05 29.77 3.59
C LEU A 147 3.99 28.50 2.77
N MET A 148 3.09 27.56 3.10
CA MET A 148 2.93 26.32 2.36
C MET A 148 2.38 26.53 0.96
N VAL A 149 1.41 27.43 0.78
CA VAL A 149 0.92 27.82 -0.55
C VAL A 149 2.06 28.35 -1.42
N ARG A 150 2.84 29.32 -0.92
CA ARG A 150 3.99 29.87 -1.66
C ARG A 150 5.06 28.80 -1.98
N GLN A 151 5.30 27.89 -1.06
CA GLN A 151 6.24 26.78 -1.28
C GLN A 151 5.77 25.85 -2.39
N ILE A 152 4.46 25.54 -2.44
CA ILE A 152 3.86 24.74 -3.50
C ILE A 152 4.01 25.47 -4.84
N ASP A 153 3.68 26.77 -4.90
CA ASP A 153 3.81 27.58 -6.13
C ASP A 153 5.26 27.62 -6.63
N ASP A 154 6.23 27.88 -5.75
CA ASP A 154 7.66 27.85 -6.10
C ASP A 154 8.09 26.48 -6.60
N SER A 155 7.68 25.41 -5.92
CA SER A 155 8.03 24.04 -6.30
C SER A 155 7.46 23.66 -7.66
N VAL A 156 6.22 24.03 -7.94
CA VAL A 156 5.57 23.78 -9.23
C VAL A 156 6.23 24.61 -10.35
N ALA A 157 6.59 25.87 -10.08
CA ALA A 157 7.32 26.71 -11.02
C ALA A 157 8.71 26.12 -11.36
N ARG A 158 9.36 25.47 -10.41
CA ARG A 158 10.65 24.73 -10.64
C ARG A 158 10.44 23.46 -11.45
N GLY A 159 9.28 22.82 -11.39
CA GLY A 159 8.99 21.60 -12.16
C GLY A 159 8.36 20.45 -11.37
N ALA A 160 8.04 20.62 -10.09
CA ALA A 160 7.28 19.61 -9.34
C ALA A 160 5.88 19.40 -9.96
N ARG A 161 5.38 18.17 -9.90
CA ARG A 161 4.11 17.77 -10.52
C ARG A 161 3.09 17.20 -9.52
N GLY A 162 3.35 17.33 -8.22
CA GLY A 162 2.45 16.92 -7.16
C GLY A 162 3.02 17.25 -5.79
N LEU A 163 2.19 17.04 -4.78
CA LEU A 163 2.55 17.18 -3.37
C LEU A 163 2.52 15.81 -2.70
N LYS A 164 3.60 15.41 -2.06
CA LYS A 164 3.67 14.23 -1.17
C LYS A 164 3.50 14.66 0.27
N VAL A 165 2.64 13.95 0.96
CA VAL A 165 2.51 14.01 2.42
C VAL A 165 2.89 12.66 2.99
N LEU A 166 3.86 12.64 3.89
CA LEU A 166 4.33 11.45 4.57
C LEU A 166 3.49 11.17 5.83
N LYS A 167 3.61 9.96 6.38
CA LYS A 167 2.83 9.48 7.54
C LYS A 167 3.08 10.26 8.84
N GLU A 168 4.11 11.09 8.90
CA GLU A 168 4.35 11.96 10.05
C GLU A 168 3.19 12.93 10.31
N LEU A 169 2.43 13.31 9.29
CA LEU A 169 1.16 14.00 9.49
C LEU A 169 0.14 13.03 10.09
N GLY A 170 -0.30 13.34 11.30
CA GLY A 170 -1.17 12.48 12.08
C GLY A 170 -0.44 11.57 13.08
N LEU A 171 0.85 11.29 12.88
CA LEU A 171 1.63 10.40 13.75
C LEU A 171 2.82 11.06 14.46
N GLY A 172 3.47 12.04 13.82
CA GLY A 172 4.73 12.60 14.32
C GLY A 172 4.77 14.11 14.41
N VAL A 173 4.16 14.83 13.45
CA VAL A 173 4.20 16.31 13.44
C VAL A 173 3.45 16.88 14.62
N ARG A 174 4.14 17.70 15.41
CA ARG A 174 3.58 18.34 16.61
C ARG A 174 3.83 19.85 16.60
N ASP A 175 2.91 20.60 17.20
CA ASP A 175 3.11 22.02 17.43
C ASP A 175 4.02 22.28 18.64
N SER A 176 4.32 23.56 18.91
CA SER A 176 5.18 24.00 20.03
C SER A 176 4.65 23.62 21.41
N THR A 177 3.36 23.25 21.54
CA THR A 177 2.76 22.75 22.79
C THR A 177 2.89 21.24 22.92
N GLY A 178 3.42 20.55 21.91
CA GLY A 178 3.52 19.09 21.85
C GLY A 178 2.24 18.41 21.33
N LYS A 179 1.21 19.18 20.92
CA LYS A 179 -0.02 18.62 20.36
C LYS A 179 0.21 18.13 18.94
N LEU A 180 -0.29 16.92 18.66
CA LEU A 180 -0.23 16.31 17.34
C LEU A 180 -1.05 17.11 16.33
N ILE A 181 -0.49 17.31 15.14
CA ILE A 181 -1.20 17.92 14.02
C ILE A 181 -2.05 16.85 13.34
N LEU A 182 -3.34 17.11 13.24
CA LEU A 182 -4.29 16.18 12.63
C LEU A 182 -4.21 16.25 11.11
N ILE A 183 -4.62 15.18 10.43
CA ILE A 183 -4.64 15.11 8.96
C ILE A 183 -5.63 16.13 8.38
N ASP A 184 -6.72 16.40 9.08
CA ASP A 184 -7.76 17.39 8.73
C ASP A 184 -7.59 18.75 9.43
N ASP A 185 -6.36 19.07 9.87
CA ASP A 185 -6.07 20.39 10.47
C ASP A 185 -6.34 21.51 9.46
N SER A 186 -7.16 22.46 9.85
CA SER A 186 -7.62 23.55 8.95
C SER A 186 -6.50 24.47 8.45
N ARG A 187 -5.34 24.48 9.09
CA ARG A 187 -4.16 25.23 8.60
C ARG A 187 -3.63 24.66 7.28
N LEU A 188 -3.96 23.40 6.95
CA LEU A 188 -3.57 22.73 5.71
C LEU A 188 -4.55 22.98 4.56
N ASP A 189 -5.78 23.45 4.86
CA ASP A 189 -6.81 23.65 3.84
C ASP A 189 -6.35 24.49 2.64
N PRO A 190 -5.68 25.65 2.84
CA PRO A 190 -5.22 26.47 1.71
C PRO A 190 -4.23 25.75 0.80
N ALA A 191 -3.41 24.84 1.34
CA ALA A 191 -2.47 24.04 0.55
C ALA A 191 -3.19 22.99 -0.31
N TRP A 192 -4.23 22.33 0.26
CA TRP A 192 -5.06 21.40 -0.51
C TRP A 192 -5.79 22.10 -1.64
N GLU A 193 -6.38 23.27 -1.37
CA GLU A 193 -7.08 24.07 -2.37
C GLU A 193 -6.14 24.57 -3.47
N GLU A 194 -4.91 24.92 -3.11
CA GLU A 194 -3.89 25.36 -4.08
C GLU A 194 -3.50 24.21 -5.02
N CYS A 195 -3.29 22.99 -4.50
CA CYS A 195 -3.06 21.81 -5.34
C CYS A 195 -4.22 21.60 -6.32
N GLY A 196 -5.47 21.74 -5.87
CA GLY A 196 -6.66 21.65 -6.73
C GLY A 196 -6.72 22.76 -7.79
N ARG A 197 -6.33 24.00 -7.45
CA ARG A 197 -6.24 25.13 -8.38
C ARG A 197 -5.20 24.89 -9.48
N LEU A 198 -4.03 24.40 -9.11
CA LEU A 198 -2.93 24.09 -10.01
C LEU A 198 -3.19 22.82 -10.82
N GLY A 199 -4.12 21.96 -10.40
CA GLY A 199 -4.41 20.67 -11.01
C GLY A 199 -3.33 19.63 -10.72
N ILE A 200 -2.54 19.80 -9.66
CA ILE A 200 -1.57 18.79 -9.21
C ILE A 200 -2.19 17.86 -8.17
N PRO A 201 -1.87 16.58 -8.18
CA PRO A 201 -2.38 15.63 -7.19
C PRO A 201 -1.65 15.75 -5.85
N VAL A 202 -2.37 15.36 -4.78
CA VAL A 202 -1.81 15.17 -3.44
C VAL A 202 -1.70 13.67 -3.16
N PHE A 203 -0.49 13.17 -3.02
CA PHE A 203 -0.20 11.77 -2.65
C PHE A 203 0.00 11.73 -1.14
N ILE A 204 -0.92 11.08 -0.44
CA ILE A 204 -0.92 11.08 1.02
C ILE A 204 -0.75 9.69 1.60
N HIS A 205 0.30 9.52 2.41
CA HIS A 205 0.55 8.34 3.22
C HIS A 205 -0.10 8.56 4.59
N VAL A 206 -1.10 7.77 4.91
CA VAL A 206 -1.78 7.79 6.20
C VAL A 206 -1.67 6.42 6.84
N ALA A 207 -1.22 6.37 8.06
CA ALA A 207 -1.04 5.14 8.83
C ALA A 207 0.00 4.16 8.21
N ASP A 208 0.03 2.96 8.72
CA ASP A 208 0.82 1.80 8.28
C ASP A 208 -0.05 0.54 8.41
N PRO A 209 0.43 -0.66 8.05
CA PRO A 209 -0.32 -1.89 8.20
C PRO A 209 -0.96 -2.05 9.57
N GLU A 210 -2.16 -2.63 9.61
CA GLU A 210 -2.95 -2.74 10.84
C GLU A 210 -2.17 -3.37 12.00
N ALA A 211 -1.30 -4.35 11.71
CA ALA A 211 -0.46 -5.00 12.70
C ALA A 211 0.49 -4.06 13.44
N PHE A 212 0.84 -2.89 12.85
CA PHE A 212 1.72 -1.89 13.49
C PHE A 212 1.01 -1.13 14.63
N PHE A 213 -0.32 -1.21 14.69
CA PHE A 213 -1.15 -0.65 15.75
C PHE A 213 -1.52 -1.68 16.83
N HIS A 214 -1.00 -2.91 16.72
CA HIS A 214 -1.22 -3.98 17.69
C HIS A 214 0.02 -4.21 18.57
N PRO A 215 -0.11 -4.88 19.73
CA PRO A 215 1.05 -5.27 20.54
C PRO A 215 2.05 -6.11 19.75
N ILE A 216 3.33 -5.91 19.98
CA ILE A 216 4.38 -6.78 19.43
C ILE A 216 4.47 -8.04 20.30
N ASP A 217 3.59 -9.00 20.04
CA ASP A 217 3.51 -10.26 20.78
C ASP A 217 3.35 -11.45 19.83
N ALA A 218 3.21 -12.66 20.37
CA ALA A 218 3.09 -13.90 19.59
C ALA A 218 1.87 -13.98 18.66
N ARG A 219 0.95 -13.04 18.72
CA ARG A 219 -0.24 -12.95 17.86
C ARG A 219 -0.10 -11.91 16.77
N ASN A 220 0.95 -11.12 16.79
CA ASN A 220 1.20 -10.12 15.76
C ASN A 220 1.77 -10.80 14.51
N GLU A 221 1.07 -10.71 13.39
CA GLU A 221 1.49 -11.38 12.15
C GLU A 221 2.77 -10.79 11.54
N ARG A 222 3.16 -9.57 11.96
CA ARG A 222 4.40 -8.89 11.56
C ARG A 222 5.41 -8.82 12.71
N TYR A 223 5.37 -9.80 13.61
CA TYR A 223 6.22 -9.85 14.78
C TYR A 223 7.70 -9.74 14.45
N GLU A 224 8.18 -10.50 13.45
CA GLU A 224 9.60 -10.55 13.08
C GLU A 224 10.07 -9.20 12.53
N GLU A 225 9.28 -8.55 11.70
CA GLU A 225 9.56 -7.22 11.17
C GLU A 225 9.59 -6.16 12.29
N LEU A 226 8.61 -6.19 13.19
CA LEU A 226 8.48 -5.18 14.23
C LEU A 226 9.49 -5.34 15.39
N ILE A 227 10.06 -6.51 15.62
CA ILE A 227 11.16 -6.63 16.60
C ILE A 227 12.49 -6.12 16.05
N GLU A 228 12.69 -6.14 14.72
CA GLU A 228 13.85 -5.52 14.06
C GLU A 228 13.67 -3.99 13.92
N HIS A 229 12.41 -3.53 13.82
CA HIS A 229 12.03 -2.12 13.65
C HIS A 229 10.99 -1.68 14.70
N PRO A 230 11.32 -1.68 16.01
CA PRO A 230 10.37 -1.35 17.07
C PRO A 230 9.85 0.09 16.99
N ASP A 231 10.57 0.99 16.35
CA ASP A 231 10.20 2.38 16.07
C ASP A 231 9.09 2.51 15.00
N TRP A 232 8.76 1.44 14.30
CA TRP A 232 7.62 1.39 13.36
C TRP A 232 6.30 1.07 14.06
N SER A 233 6.32 0.68 15.33
CA SER A 233 5.10 0.38 16.07
C SER A 233 4.39 1.67 16.51
N PHE A 234 3.10 1.75 16.23
CA PHE A 234 2.18 2.80 16.67
C PHE A 234 1.21 2.30 17.75
N TYR A 235 1.55 1.19 18.41
CA TYR A 235 0.76 0.67 19.51
C TYR A 235 0.98 1.52 20.77
N GLY A 236 -0.11 2.05 21.32
CA GLY A 236 -0.09 2.80 22.58
C GLY A 236 -0.87 4.11 22.54
N ARG A 237 -1.13 4.68 23.71
CA ARG A 237 -1.99 5.86 23.85
C ARG A 237 -1.42 7.16 23.28
N GLN A 238 -0.13 7.18 22.95
CA GLN A 238 0.54 8.35 22.36
C GLN A 238 0.23 8.53 20.87
N PHE A 239 -0.34 7.51 20.23
CA PHE A 239 -0.73 7.56 18.83
C PHE A 239 -2.25 7.45 18.67
N PRO A 240 -2.84 8.07 17.64
CA PRO A 240 -4.21 7.78 17.23
C PRO A 240 -4.33 6.33 16.75
N SER A 241 -5.51 5.76 16.87
CA SER A 241 -5.79 4.47 16.24
C SER A 241 -5.79 4.58 14.71
N LEU A 242 -5.63 3.45 14.00
CA LEU A 242 -5.77 3.38 12.55
C LEU A 242 -7.11 3.98 12.11
N GLN A 243 -8.21 3.61 12.80
CA GLN A 243 -9.55 4.10 12.49
C GLN A 243 -9.68 5.62 12.63
N GLU A 244 -9.03 6.23 13.64
CA GLU A 244 -9.02 7.68 13.80
C GLU A 244 -8.25 8.39 12.69
N LEU A 245 -7.10 7.84 12.29
CA LEU A 245 -6.28 8.38 11.20
C LEU A 245 -7.03 8.37 9.87
N VAL A 246 -7.66 7.24 9.50
CA VAL A 246 -8.44 7.17 8.25
C VAL A 246 -9.71 8.02 8.31
N ALA A 247 -10.32 8.20 9.49
CA ALA A 247 -11.46 9.10 9.66
C ALA A 247 -11.07 10.58 9.47
N GLN A 248 -9.91 11.00 9.98
CA GLN A 248 -9.35 12.34 9.73
C GLN A 248 -9.10 12.56 8.23
N ARG A 249 -8.46 11.60 7.57
CA ARG A 249 -8.23 11.60 6.13
C ARG A 249 -9.54 11.73 5.33
N ASP A 250 -10.54 10.97 5.68
CA ASP A 250 -11.83 10.98 4.99
C ASP A 250 -12.56 12.31 5.13
N ARG A 251 -12.44 12.99 6.30
CA ARG A 251 -12.97 14.36 6.46
C ARG A 251 -12.25 15.35 5.58
N MET A 252 -10.94 15.23 5.43
CA MET A 252 -10.14 16.04 4.51
C MET A 252 -10.58 15.82 3.05
N PHE A 253 -10.74 14.58 2.59
CA PHE A 253 -11.21 14.26 1.23
C PHE A 253 -12.59 14.88 0.94
N ALA A 254 -13.51 14.77 1.89
CA ALA A 254 -14.86 15.34 1.77
C ALA A 254 -14.84 16.87 1.68
N LYS A 255 -13.93 17.51 2.43
CA LYS A 255 -13.82 18.97 2.50
C LYS A 255 -13.24 19.60 1.22
N HIS A 256 -12.39 18.85 0.50
CA HIS A 256 -11.67 19.36 -0.67
C HIS A 256 -11.99 18.59 -1.96
N PRO A 257 -13.26 18.61 -2.45
CA PRO A 257 -13.69 17.80 -3.59
C PRO A 257 -13.08 18.21 -4.94
N ARG A 258 -12.43 19.38 -5.02
CA ARG A 258 -11.75 19.86 -6.23
C ARG A 258 -10.29 19.43 -6.30
N THR A 259 -9.74 18.92 -5.22
CA THR A 259 -8.36 18.41 -5.13
C THR A 259 -8.37 16.91 -5.37
N MET A 260 -7.51 16.46 -6.27
CA MET A 260 -7.30 15.01 -6.48
C MET A 260 -6.34 14.47 -5.43
N PHE A 261 -6.80 13.50 -4.69
CA PHE A 261 -5.97 12.80 -3.72
C PHE A 261 -5.64 11.40 -4.22
N VAL A 262 -4.43 10.94 -3.91
CA VAL A 262 -4.05 9.54 -4.04
C VAL A 262 -3.78 9.02 -2.63
N ALA A 263 -4.68 8.17 -2.16
CA ALA A 263 -4.54 7.49 -0.89
C ALA A 263 -3.56 6.33 -1.08
N LEU A 264 -2.32 6.55 -0.66
CA LEU A 264 -1.22 5.62 -0.83
C LEU A 264 -1.46 4.29 -0.10
N HIS A 265 -0.70 3.28 -0.48
CA HIS A 265 -0.75 1.96 0.15
C HIS A 265 -2.15 1.34 0.11
N PHE A 266 -2.73 1.37 -1.09
CA PHE A 266 -4.06 0.82 -1.36
C PHE A 266 -5.14 1.39 -0.44
N GLY A 267 -5.17 2.72 -0.29
CA GLY A 267 -6.15 3.41 0.54
C GLY A 267 -5.89 3.32 2.03
N SER A 268 -4.64 3.07 2.45
CA SER A 268 -4.15 3.06 3.84
C SER A 268 -4.67 1.91 4.73
N TRP A 269 -5.48 0.99 4.21
CA TRP A 269 -5.98 -0.16 4.97
C TRP A 269 -6.25 -1.38 4.06
N PRO A 270 -5.21 -1.93 3.41
CA PRO A 270 -5.34 -3.04 2.46
C PRO A 270 -5.82 -4.35 3.10
N GLU A 271 -5.69 -4.51 4.40
CA GLU A 271 -6.22 -5.64 5.15
C GLU A 271 -7.77 -5.63 5.23
N ASN A 272 -8.39 -4.45 4.99
CA ASN A 272 -9.84 -4.25 4.98
C ASN A 272 -10.32 -3.72 3.62
N LEU A 273 -10.44 -4.61 2.64
CA LEU A 273 -10.83 -4.23 1.28
C LEU A 273 -12.25 -3.69 1.15
N ASP A 274 -13.15 -4.02 2.08
CA ASP A 274 -14.48 -3.42 2.09
C ASP A 274 -14.43 -1.94 2.49
N PHE A 275 -13.52 -1.56 3.39
CA PHE A 275 -13.27 -0.17 3.72
C PHE A 275 -12.65 0.58 2.52
N VAL A 276 -11.69 -0.04 1.82
CA VAL A 276 -11.09 0.54 0.60
C VAL A 276 -12.16 0.80 -0.45
N GLU A 277 -13.04 -0.15 -0.69
CA GLU A 277 -14.15 -0.01 -1.63
C GLU A 277 -15.10 1.12 -1.23
N GLN A 278 -15.49 1.20 0.04
CA GLN A 278 -16.32 2.30 0.56
C GLN A 278 -15.65 3.67 0.35
N THR A 279 -14.33 3.76 0.53
CA THR A 279 -13.56 4.99 0.27
C THR A 279 -13.68 5.39 -1.20
N LEU A 280 -13.49 4.46 -2.13
CA LEU A 280 -13.61 4.73 -3.57
C LEU A 280 -15.03 5.10 -4.00
N GLN A 281 -16.04 4.48 -3.39
CA GLN A 281 -17.46 4.82 -3.64
C GLN A 281 -17.80 6.21 -3.15
N LYS A 282 -17.33 6.57 -1.96
CA LYS A 282 -17.68 7.81 -1.28
C LYS A 282 -16.98 9.03 -1.87
N PHE A 283 -15.73 8.89 -2.33
CA PHE A 283 -14.89 10.00 -2.73
C PHE A 283 -14.47 9.91 -4.21
N PRO A 284 -15.18 10.59 -5.12
CA PRO A 284 -14.84 10.59 -6.55
C PRO A 284 -13.50 11.29 -6.86
N ASN A 285 -13.00 12.10 -5.95
CA ASN A 285 -11.72 12.80 -6.02
C ASN A 285 -10.55 12.01 -5.40
N VAL A 286 -10.72 10.71 -5.15
CA VAL A 286 -9.68 9.86 -4.56
C VAL A 286 -9.31 8.75 -5.54
N MET A 287 -8.03 8.53 -5.75
CA MET A 287 -7.43 7.35 -6.38
C MET A 287 -6.59 6.60 -5.35
N ILE A 288 -6.19 5.37 -5.68
CA ILE A 288 -5.30 4.54 -4.85
C ILE A 288 -4.16 3.97 -5.70
N GLU A 289 -3.12 3.44 -5.05
CA GLU A 289 -1.99 2.79 -5.73
C GLU A 289 -1.48 1.59 -4.91
N THR A 290 -0.64 0.76 -5.51
CA THR A 290 -0.27 -0.56 -5.00
C THR A 290 0.97 -0.58 -4.11
N GLY A 291 1.64 0.54 -3.88
CA GLY A 291 2.96 0.64 -3.23
C GLY A 291 3.07 -0.12 -1.91
N ALA A 292 4.04 -1.02 -1.85
CA ALA A 292 4.36 -1.88 -0.71
C ALA A 292 3.15 -2.66 -0.15
N ARG A 293 2.19 -3.08 -1.02
CA ARG A 293 0.98 -3.79 -0.58
C ARG A 293 0.68 -5.05 -1.38
N GLU A 294 1.58 -5.52 -2.23
CA GLU A 294 1.46 -6.81 -2.91
C GLU A 294 1.36 -7.96 -1.90
N ALA A 295 2.01 -7.82 -0.74
CA ALA A 295 1.94 -8.79 0.34
C ALA A 295 0.52 -8.95 0.91
N GLU A 296 -0.15 -7.85 1.27
CA GLU A 296 -1.52 -7.88 1.82
C GLU A 296 -2.55 -8.23 0.75
N LEU A 297 -2.40 -7.66 -0.44
CA LEU A 297 -3.34 -7.82 -1.54
C LEU A 297 -3.24 -9.21 -2.16
N GLY A 298 -2.03 -9.74 -2.30
CA GLY A 298 -1.78 -11.03 -2.92
C GLY A 298 -2.23 -12.22 -2.07
N ARG A 299 -2.34 -12.10 -0.73
CA ARG A 299 -2.89 -13.15 0.14
C ARG A 299 -4.43 -13.20 0.16
N GLN A 300 -5.09 -12.20 -0.44
CA GLN A 300 -6.55 -12.15 -0.63
C GLN A 300 -6.95 -11.95 -2.10
N PRO A 301 -6.44 -12.78 -3.03
CA PRO A 301 -6.42 -12.49 -4.48
C PRO A 301 -7.80 -12.35 -5.11
N ARG A 302 -8.81 -13.05 -4.62
CA ARG A 302 -10.18 -13.00 -5.18
C ARG A 302 -10.79 -11.63 -4.98
N ARG A 303 -10.78 -11.15 -3.73
CA ARG A 303 -11.36 -9.85 -3.38
C ARG A 303 -10.53 -8.70 -3.98
N THR A 304 -9.20 -8.81 -3.94
CA THR A 304 -8.31 -7.87 -4.61
C THR A 304 -8.63 -7.74 -6.10
N ARG A 305 -8.76 -8.87 -6.81
CA ARG A 305 -9.10 -8.87 -8.23
C ARG A 305 -10.47 -8.23 -8.51
N GLU A 306 -11.48 -8.45 -7.68
CA GLU A 306 -12.79 -7.79 -7.79
C GLU A 306 -12.66 -6.26 -7.71
N ILE A 307 -11.87 -5.74 -6.77
CA ILE A 307 -11.60 -4.30 -6.64
C ILE A 307 -10.91 -3.76 -7.90
N PHE A 308 -9.86 -4.43 -8.40
CA PHE A 308 -9.18 -4.02 -9.63
C PHE A 308 -10.12 -4.01 -10.85
N MET A 309 -10.99 -4.98 -10.97
CA MET A 309 -11.97 -5.05 -12.07
C MET A 309 -13.03 -3.94 -11.98
N THR A 310 -13.52 -3.67 -10.77
CA THR A 310 -14.60 -2.69 -10.55
C THR A 310 -14.11 -1.24 -10.63
N TYR A 311 -12.90 -0.99 -10.12
CA TYR A 311 -12.33 0.36 -10.02
C TYR A 311 -11.05 0.51 -10.86
N SER A 312 -11.01 -0.15 -12.02
CA SER A 312 -9.84 -0.20 -12.88
C SER A 312 -9.33 1.18 -13.32
N ASP A 313 -10.16 2.20 -13.33
CA ASP A 313 -9.84 3.60 -13.65
C ASP A 313 -9.40 4.45 -12.44
N ARG A 314 -9.29 3.83 -11.26
CA ARG A 314 -8.99 4.50 -10.00
C ARG A 314 -7.75 3.94 -9.28
N ILE A 315 -7.12 2.92 -9.85
CA ILE A 315 -5.97 2.22 -9.28
C ILE A 315 -4.75 2.46 -10.16
N MET A 316 -3.61 2.83 -9.56
CA MET A 316 -2.35 3.03 -10.25
C MET A 316 -1.28 2.05 -9.75
N PHE A 317 -0.30 1.79 -10.60
CA PHE A 317 0.88 1.02 -10.23
C PHE A 317 1.84 1.89 -9.42
N GLY A 318 2.25 1.41 -8.26
CA GLY A 318 3.27 2.00 -7.40
C GLY A 318 3.98 0.90 -6.64
N THR A 319 5.25 1.09 -6.30
CA THR A 319 6.05 0.10 -5.57
C THR A 319 6.41 0.52 -4.16
N ASP A 320 6.58 1.82 -3.89
CA ASP A 320 7.12 2.38 -2.64
C ASP A 320 8.57 1.95 -2.35
N GLU A 321 9.26 1.56 -3.40
CA GLU A 321 10.59 0.96 -3.32
C GLU A 321 11.61 1.78 -4.11
N GLY A 322 12.85 1.31 -4.12
CA GLY A 322 13.87 1.74 -5.06
C GLY A 322 13.70 1.07 -6.43
N ALA A 323 14.74 1.09 -7.26
CA ALA A 323 14.68 0.58 -8.64
C ALA A 323 15.17 -0.88 -8.80
N GLY A 324 14.86 -1.77 -7.87
CA GLY A 324 15.29 -3.18 -7.88
C GLY A 324 14.59 -4.00 -8.98
N GLU A 325 15.35 -4.68 -9.87
CA GLU A 325 14.75 -5.49 -10.95
C GLU A 325 13.87 -6.64 -10.43
N ALA A 326 14.35 -7.37 -9.44
CA ALA A 326 13.63 -8.53 -8.88
C ALA A 326 12.29 -8.12 -8.24
N MET A 327 12.23 -6.97 -7.60
CA MET A 327 11.01 -6.41 -7.03
C MET A 327 9.98 -6.11 -8.14
N TYR A 328 10.37 -5.41 -9.20
CA TYR A 328 9.46 -5.13 -10.33
C TYR A 328 8.95 -6.42 -10.99
N GLN A 329 9.83 -7.39 -11.22
CA GLN A 329 9.46 -8.68 -11.81
C GLN A 329 8.45 -9.43 -10.94
N ASN A 330 8.56 -9.32 -9.61
CA ASN A 330 7.59 -9.90 -8.69
C ASN A 330 6.23 -9.19 -8.76
N TYR A 331 6.21 -7.86 -8.84
CA TYR A 331 4.97 -7.09 -9.08
C TYR A 331 4.32 -7.46 -10.42
N PHE A 332 5.11 -7.60 -11.49
CA PHE A 332 4.58 -8.02 -12.79
C PHE A 332 4.02 -9.45 -12.73
N ARG A 333 4.72 -10.38 -12.07
CA ARG A 333 4.23 -11.73 -11.85
C ARG A 333 2.91 -11.72 -11.08
N TRP A 334 2.83 -10.93 -10.01
CA TRP A 334 1.61 -10.80 -9.21
C TRP A 334 0.42 -10.27 -10.02
N LEU A 335 0.61 -9.25 -10.86
CA LEU A 335 -0.48 -8.63 -11.62
C LEU A 335 -0.86 -9.41 -12.89
N GLU A 336 0.14 -9.95 -13.62
CA GLU A 336 -0.05 -10.54 -14.94
C GLU A 336 -0.35 -12.03 -14.95
N THR A 337 0.06 -12.77 -13.90
CA THR A 337 -0.09 -14.24 -13.86
C THR A 337 -1.20 -14.69 -12.93
N LYS A 338 -1.53 -15.98 -13.01
CA LYS A 338 -2.39 -16.69 -12.07
C LYS A 338 -1.59 -17.67 -11.23
N ASP A 339 -0.31 -17.40 -11.03
CA ASP A 339 0.56 -18.21 -10.22
C ASP A 339 0.06 -18.31 -8.78
N GLU A 340 0.25 -19.44 -8.17
CA GLU A 340 -0.24 -19.73 -6.84
C GLU A 340 0.91 -19.90 -5.86
N TYR A 341 0.75 -19.39 -4.64
CA TYR A 341 1.57 -19.67 -3.48
C TYR A 341 3.07 -19.38 -3.73
N PHE A 342 3.43 -18.15 -3.99
CA PHE A 342 4.81 -17.72 -4.18
C PHE A 342 5.19 -16.57 -3.24
N PRO A 343 6.49 -16.39 -2.93
CA PRO A 343 6.93 -15.32 -2.04
C PRO A 343 6.79 -13.96 -2.71
N TYR A 344 6.36 -12.96 -1.93
CA TYR A 344 6.25 -11.57 -2.38
C TYR A 344 7.57 -10.79 -2.29
N ALA A 345 8.53 -11.28 -1.51
CA ALA A 345 9.86 -10.70 -1.34
C ALA A 345 10.91 -11.80 -1.07
N GLN A 346 12.16 -11.40 -0.99
CA GLN A 346 13.22 -12.28 -0.47
C GLN A 346 13.09 -12.41 1.06
N TYR A 347 13.54 -13.53 1.60
CA TYR A 347 13.57 -13.72 3.04
C TYR A 347 14.60 -12.80 3.72
N PRO A 348 14.33 -12.20 4.90
CA PRO A 348 13.13 -12.39 5.72
C PRO A 348 11.90 -11.65 5.15
N LEU A 349 10.75 -12.33 5.21
CA LEU A 349 9.47 -11.75 4.82
C LEU A 349 8.93 -10.83 5.92
N GLN A 350 8.13 -9.85 5.55
CA GLN A 350 7.41 -8.99 6.50
C GLN A 350 6.47 -9.81 7.41
N GLY A 351 5.89 -10.89 6.87
CA GLY A 351 5.09 -11.87 7.58
C GLY A 351 5.15 -13.23 6.88
N ARG A 352 4.79 -14.29 7.60
CA ARG A 352 4.96 -15.69 7.15
C ARG A 352 3.78 -16.18 6.30
N TRP A 353 3.54 -15.52 5.18
CA TRP A 353 2.54 -15.93 4.19
C TRP A 353 3.09 -15.83 2.77
N MET A 354 2.39 -16.46 1.84
CA MET A 354 2.66 -16.40 0.41
C MET A 354 1.53 -15.66 -0.30
N ILE A 355 1.79 -15.21 -1.52
CA ILE A 355 0.82 -14.51 -2.35
C ILE A 355 0.41 -15.31 -3.57
N TYR A 356 -0.61 -14.80 -4.26
CA TYR A 356 -1.23 -15.41 -5.45
C TYR A 356 -1.39 -14.35 -6.53
N GLY A 357 -1.11 -14.71 -7.76
CA GLY A 357 -1.26 -13.83 -8.90
C GLY A 357 -2.71 -13.47 -9.18
N LEU A 358 -2.94 -12.25 -9.62
CA LEU A 358 -4.28 -11.72 -9.92
C LEU A 358 -4.74 -12.09 -11.33
N GLY A 359 -3.83 -12.27 -12.29
CA GLY A 359 -4.14 -12.53 -13.68
C GLY A 359 -5.10 -11.51 -14.25
N LEU A 360 -4.75 -10.23 -14.14
CA LEU A 360 -5.57 -9.12 -14.60
C LEU A 360 -5.71 -9.18 -16.13
N PRO A 361 -6.89 -8.88 -16.69
CA PRO A 361 -7.06 -8.75 -18.13
C PRO A 361 -6.33 -7.51 -18.66
N ASP A 362 -5.99 -7.53 -19.95
CA ASP A 362 -5.14 -6.53 -20.58
C ASP A 362 -5.66 -5.10 -20.46
N ASP A 363 -6.96 -4.90 -20.61
CA ASP A 363 -7.61 -3.60 -20.53
C ASP A 363 -7.56 -2.99 -19.11
N VAL A 364 -7.56 -3.82 -18.09
CA VAL A 364 -7.36 -3.39 -16.68
C VAL A 364 -5.89 -3.13 -16.41
N LEU A 365 -5.02 -4.05 -16.86
CA LEU A 365 -3.59 -3.97 -16.65
C LEU A 365 -3.00 -2.69 -17.28
N GLU A 366 -3.42 -2.36 -18.52
CA GLU A 366 -3.00 -1.14 -19.22
C GLU A 366 -3.38 0.13 -18.47
N LYS A 367 -4.61 0.20 -17.93
CA LYS A 367 -5.04 1.33 -17.08
C LYS A 367 -4.20 1.45 -15.82
N VAL A 368 -3.99 0.34 -15.11
CA VAL A 368 -3.24 0.30 -13.85
C VAL A 368 -1.77 0.67 -14.09
N TYR A 369 -1.16 0.12 -15.13
CA TYR A 369 0.25 0.35 -15.41
C TYR A 369 0.57 1.78 -15.83
N HIS A 370 -0.26 2.42 -16.66
CA HIS A 370 0.03 3.79 -17.10
C HIS A 370 -1.18 4.69 -17.34
N GLY A 371 -2.28 4.17 -17.88
CA GLY A 371 -3.38 5.01 -18.35
C GLY A 371 -3.96 5.92 -17.28
N ASN A 372 -4.13 5.43 -16.05
CA ASN A 372 -4.65 6.23 -14.93
C ASN A 372 -3.68 7.32 -14.48
N ALA A 373 -2.39 7.01 -14.43
CA ALA A 373 -1.35 7.98 -14.08
C ALA A 373 -1.23 9.08 -15.15
N GLU A 374 -1.28 8.73 -16.43
CA GLU A 374 -1.28 9.69 -17.53
C GLU A 374 -2.49 10.64 -17.45
N ALA A 375 -3.69 10.08 -17.22
CA ALA A 375 -4.91 10.86 -17.06
C ALA A 375 -4.85 11.79 -15.85
N LEU A 376 -4.25 11.34 -14.74
CA LEU A 376 -4.06 12.16 -13.53
C LEU A 376 -3.11 13.32 -13.79
N PHE A 377 -1.94 13.08 -14.39
CA PHE A 377 -0.95 14.11 -14.66
C PHE A 377 -1.37 15.09 -15.77
N ALA A 378 -2.21 14.67 -16.70
CA ALA A 378 -2.80 15.55 -17.73
C ALA A 378 -3.71 16.65 -17.15
N ARG A 379 -4.12 16.57 -15.88
CA ARG A 379 -4.92 17.60 -15.18
C ARG A 379 -4.11 18.85 -14.81
N PHE A 380 -2.80 18.79 -14.87
CA PHE A 380 -1.91 19.88 -14.52
C PHE A 380 -2.21 21.14 -15.35
N LYS A 381 -2.46 22.26 -14.65
CA LYS A 381 -2.85 23.56 -15.25
C LYS A 381 -1.70 24.60 -15.23
N GLY A 382 -0.55 24.22 -14.71
CA GLY A 382 0.62 25.10 -14.66
C GLY A 382 1.12 25.39 -16.08
N GLY A 383 1.27 26.69 -16.37
CA GLY A 383 1.55 27.24 -17.67
C GLY A 383 2.74 26.62 -18.38
N GLY A 384 2.53 26.40 -19.66
CA GLY A 384 3.37 25.77 -20.61
C GLY A 384 4.84 26.13 -20.59
N ASN A 385 5.59 25.11 -20.80
CA ASN A 385 6.43 24.87 -21.97
C ASN A 385 6.89 23.43 -21.89
N ASN A 386 6.44 22.63 -22.85
CA ASN A 386 6.96 21.28 -23.15
C ASN A 386 8.43 21.31 -23.46
#